data_af36642bb46fb8878a22f2c15b88c7a5
#
_entry.id   af36642bb46fb8878a22f2c15b88c7a5
#
_cell.length_a   1.000
_cell.length_b   1.000
_cell.length_c   1.000
_cell.angle_alpha   90.00
_cell.angle_beta   90.00
_cell.angle_gamma   90.00
#
_symmetry.space_group_name_H-M   'P 1'
#
loop_
_entity.id
_entity.type
_entity.pdbx_description
1 polymer ?
#
loop_
_entity_poly.entity_id
_entity_poly.type
_entity_poly.pdbx_seq_one_letter_code
_entity_poly.pdbx_strand_id
1 'polypeptide(L)'
;MDGEFLRTAWGAWYANDIEIANMKIVNCRSSYTFPLGVYYGSDIYLHDLKFENNYGSLSSGLSIGYCDNVIIEYIVAGSTTYHNELMTMWAFECDNLLINNFISANNTLTNWESNDMGLRFGSSDIVLRNSIIANNSAQDAWPFVYINIYPGFEDFNLDMSNVLIINNTISDCWWVDNPIYMQNRFQPMQINNCTIANNNTNTTLTSVIGGADIRNLISYNPGTPNELYLMNHIDSIGMSYNASVSNSLFRTGTVGSSLPDLLTLTDNIMSADPLFLGTVDTSLGINQPEYYQLSALSPCIDSGTPETEGLNLPPMDLAGNYRIANGRIDMGVYEYASEPWVSTDDPEVPPPPEGFRISAYPNPLLNTSRTAGVFLEFTLPKKPEVPPVIEIFNIRGQKVKTIRLTESYNSLVSRAGLSHDVKQSGEFYSTVWNGRDDDNRPLASGTYIVKAITDRMAATTKITIIK
;
A
#
# COMPACT_ATOMS: atom_id res chain seq x y z
N MET A 1 -7.18 3.63 -24.97
CA MET A 1 -6.37 3.35 -26.18
C MET A 1 -6.38 1.85 -26.39
N ASP A 2 -6.85 1.40 -27.53
CA ASP A 2 -6.73 0.03 -27.96
C ASP A 2 -5.41 -0.07 -28.75
N GLY A 3 -4.39 -0.63 -28.13
CA GLY A 3 -3.04 -0.70 -28.73
C GLY A 3 -2.80 -2.06 -29.39
N GLU A 4 -2.89 -2.15 -30.69
CA GLU A 4 -2.32 -3.26 -31.42
C GLU A 4 -0.82 -2.99 -31.67
N PHE A 5 0.06 -3.83 -31.09
CA PHE A 5 1.51 -3.94 -31.43
C PHE A 5 2.45 -2.75 -31.12
N LEU A 6 2.32 -2.06 -30.03
CA LEU A 6 3.35 -1.11 -29.59
C LEU A 6 4.28 -1.74 -28.55
N ARG A 7 5.59 -1.50 -28.66
CA ARG A 7 6.61 -2.02 -27.71
C ARG A 7 6.54 -1.40 -26.30
N THR A 8 5.79 -0.33 -26.13
CA THR A 8 5.26 0.25 -24.90
C THR A 8 4.00 0.98 -25.31
N ALA A 9 2.85 0.78 -24.67
CA ALA A 9 1.66 1.52 -25.04
C ALA A 9 1.88 3.02 -24.76
N TRP A 10 2.61 3.30 -23.66
CA TRP A 10 3.05 4.64 -23.29
C TRP A 10 4.34 4.56 -22.48
N GLY A 11 5.29 5.47 -22.71
CA GLY A 11 6.54 5.50 -21.96
C GLY A 11 7.14 6.91 -21.88
N ALA A 12 7.68 7.25 -20.71
CA ALA A 12 8.50 8.43 -20.49
C ALA A 12 9.93 7.98 -20.17
N TRP A 13 10.91 8.56 -20.88
CA TRP A 13 12.34 8.23 -20.73
C TRP A 13 13.13 9.51 -20.55
N TYR A 14 14.03 9.53 -19.53
CA TYR A 14 14.88 10.67 -19.22
C TYR A 14 14.10 11.97 -19.00
N ALA A 15 12.93 11.87 -18.37
CA ALA A 15 12.06 13.00 -18.15
C ALA A 15 11.87 13.25 -16.66
N ASN A 16 11.94 14.50 -16.27
CA ASN A 16 11.77 14.96 -14.91
C ASN A 16 10.49 15.78 -14.77
N ASP A 17 9.99 15.91 -13.54
CA ASP A 17 8.79 16.69 -13.24
C ASP A 17 7.55 16.20 -14.04
N ILE A 18 7.34 14.87 -14.04
CA ILE A 18 6.25 14.24 -14.77
C ILE A 18 5.04 14.04 -13.86
N GLU A 19 3.88 14.43 -14.34
CA GLU A 19 2.58 14.01 -13.80
C GLU A 19 1.82 13.22 -14.87
N ILE A 20 1.41 11.98 -14.55
CA ILE A 20 0.54 11.17 -15.41
C ILE A 20 -0.67 10.77 -14.58
N ALA A 21 -1.85 11.22 -14.99
CA ALA A 21 -3.06 11.07 -14.19
C ALA A 21 -4.31 10.83 -15.01
N ASN A 22 -5.37 10.34 -14.35
CA ASN A 22 -6.72 10.24 -14.89
C ASN A 22 -6.80 9.42 -16.18
N MET A 23 -6.03 8.34 -16.27
CA MET A 23 -5.99 7.48 -17.45
C MET A 23 -6.55 6.09 -17.17
N LYS A 24 -7.31 5.59 -18.10
CA LYS A 24 -7.70 4.18 -18.18
C LYS A 24 -6.97 3.53 -19.35
N ILE A 25 -6.10 2.57 -19.03
CA ILE A 25 -5.30 1.81 -19.99
C ILE A 25 -5.88 0.40 -20.04
N VAL A 26 -6.50 0.05 -21.17
CA VAL A 26 -7.27 -1.20 -21.30
C VAL A 26 -7.00 -1.89 -22.62
N ASN A 27 -7.11 -3.22 -22.61
CA ASN A 27 -6.99 -4.07 -23.81
C ASN A 27 -5.66 -3.88 -24.56
N CYS A 28 -4.61 -3.42 -23.89
CA CYS A 28 -3.29 -3.36 -24.49
C CYS A 28 -2.75 -4.77 -24.69
N ARG A 29 -2.27 -5.06 -25.89
CA ARG A 29 -1.64 -6.33 -26.23
C ARG A 29 -0.21 -6.09 -26.69
N SER A 30 0.74 -6.64 -25.96
CA SER A 30 2.16 -6.53 -26.30
C SER A 30 2.90 -7.81 -25.98
N SER A 31 3.80 -8.22 -26.85
CA SER A 31 4.59 -9.42 -26.63
C SER A 31 5.84 -9.19 -25.76
N TYR A 32 6.20 -7.95 -25.40
CA TYR A 32 7.44 -7.65 -24.66
C TYR A 32 7.42 -6.35 -23.84
N THR A 33 6.27 -5.80 -23.43
CA THR A 33 6.29 -4.45 -22.82
C THR A 33 5.15 -4.20 -21.85
N PHE A 34 5.35 -3.16 -21.04
CA PHE A 34 4.37 -2.64 -20.08
C PHE A 34 3.37 -1.71 -20.77
N PRO A 35 2.10 -1.71 -20.37
CA PRO A 35 1.14 -0.71 -20.80
C PRO A 35 1.56 0.73 -20.51
N LEU A 36 2.22 0.95 -19.37
CA LEU A 36 2.85 2.22 -19.02
C LEU A 36 4.25 1.98 -18.43
N GLY A 37 5.26 2.68 -18.93
CA GLY A 37 6.63 2.63 -18.43
C GLY A 37 7.22 4.01 -18.19
N VAL A 38 7.94 4.20 -17.08
CA VAL A 38 8.69 5.44 -16.77
C VAL A 38 10.10 5.06 -16.34
N TYR A 39 11.12 5.63 -17.01
CA TYR A 39 12.50 5.25 -16.81
C TYR A 39 13.47 6.43 -16.83
N TYR A 40 14.49 6.37 -15.97
CA TYR A 40 15.59 7.35 -15.90
C TYR A 40 15.10 8.78 -15.67
N GLY A 41 14.17 8.97 -14.75
CA GLY A 41 13.58 10.27 -14.45
C GLY A 41 13.59 10.61 -12.96
N SER A 42 13.21 11.82 -12.63
CA SER A 42 13.02 12.26 -11.25
C SER A 42 11.75 13.06 -11.08
N ASP A 43 11.27 13.14 -9.83
CA ASP A 43 10.08 13.91 -9.46
C ASP A 43 8.84 13.48 -10.26
N ILE A 44 8.50 12.18 -10.15
CA ILE A 44 7.45 11.54 -10.93
C ILE A 44 6.22 11.37 -10.05
N TYR A 45 5.07 11.81 -10.54
CA TYR A 45 3.78 11.62 -9.89
C TYR A 45 2.79 10.89 -10.81
N LEU A 46 2.42 9.68 -10.42
CA LEU A 46 1.48 8.83 -11.16
C LEU A 46 0.25 8.60 -10.30
N HIS A 47 -0.92 9.04 -10.75
CA HIS A 47 -2.13 8.91 -9.95
C HIS A 47 -3.41 8.75 -10.76
N ASP A 48 -4.44 8.23 -10.12
CA ASP A 48 -5.75 7.99 -10.72
C ASP A 48 -5.66 7.19 -12.03
N LEU A 49 -4.84 6.13 -12.01
CA LEU A 49 -4.66 5.27 -13.17
C LEU A 49 -5.39 3.94 -13.00
N LYS A 50 -5.98 3.46 -14.06
CA LYS A 50 -6.61 2.15 -14.10
C LYS A 50 -6.08 1.29 -15.24
N PHE A 51 -5.59 0.10 -14.88
CA PHE A 51 -5.14 -0.94 -15.79
C PHE A 51 -6.13 -2.10 -15.77
N GLU A 52 -6.70 -2.45 -16.91
CA GLU A 52 -7.74 -3.47 -17.00
C GLU A 52 -7.62 -4.27 -18.31
N ASN A 53 -7.73 -5.59 -18.25
CA ASN A 53 -7.66 -6.48 -19.43
C ASN A 53 -6.43 -6.25 -20.30
N ASN A 54 -5.31 -5.83 -19.74
CA ASN A 54 -4.10 -5.64 -20.51
C ASN A 54 -3.38 -6.97 -20.72
N TYR A 55 -2.78 -7.13 -21.88
CA TYR A 55 -2.19 -8.36 -22.34
C TYR A 55 -0.74 -8.11 -22.82
N GLY A 56 0.27 -8.47 -22.03
CA GLY A 56 1.70 -8.37 -22.35
C GLY A 56 2.46 -9.62 -21.90
N SER A 57 3.57 -9.97 -22.46
CA SER A 57 4.38 -11.09 -21.97
C SER A 57 5.25 -10.72 -20.76
N LEU A 58 5.30 -9.46 -20.36
CA LEU A 58 6.07 -8.99 -19.21
C LEU A 58 5.25 -8.25 -18.15
N SER A 59 4.09 -7.67 -18.48
CA SER A 59 3.28 -6.95 -17.49
C SER A 59 1.89 -6.56 -17.99
N SER A 60 0.96 -6.47 -17.06
CA SER A 60 -0.39 -5.95 -17.31
C SER A 60 -0.61 -4.53 -16.78
N GLY A 61 0.37 -3.93 -16.12
CA GLY A 61 0.24 -2.65 -15.44
C GLY A 61 1.39 -1.67 -15.68
N LEU A 62 2.04 -1.28 -14.61
CA LEU A 62 3.01 -0.18 -14.54
C LEU A 62 4.43 -0.71 -14.38
N SER A 63 5.38 -0.13 -15.10
CA SER A 63 6.81 -0.33 -14.87
C SER A 63 7.55 0.97 -14.61
N ILE A 64 8.40 0.99 -13.60
CA ILE A 64 9.23 2.14 -13.23
C ILE A 64 10.66 1.66 -12.98
N GLY A 65 11.64 2.34 -13.53
CA GLY A 65 13.02 1.96 -13.31
C GLY A 65 14.00 3.13 -13.38
N TYR A 66 15.03 3.08 -12.52
CA TYR A 66 16.08 4.10 -12.45
C TYR A 66 15.51 5.51 -12.24
N CYS A 67 14.57 5.63 -11.30
CA CYS A 67 13.87 6.88 -11.05
C CYS A 67 14.02 7.32 -9.60
N ASP A 68 14.07 8.64 -9.38
CA ASP A 68 14.12 9.25 -8.06
C ASP A 68 12.82 9.99 -7.74
N ASN A 69 12.45 10.02 -6.44
CA ASN A 69 11.27 10.75 -5.95
C ASN A 69 9.99 10.38 -6.71
N VAL A 70 9.61 9.11 -6.66
CA VAL A 70 8.43 8.59 -7.34
C VAL A 70 7.27 8.49 -6.37
N ILE A 71 6.15 9.08 -6.72
CA ILE A 71 4.88 8.95 -6.01
C ILE A 71 3.88 8.25 -6.90
N ILE A 72 3.32 7.16 -6.40
CA ILE A 72 2.29 6.38 -7.08
C ILE A 72 1.07 6.32 -6.17
N GLU A 73 -0.07 6.80 -6.67
CA GLU A 73 -1.25 6.95 -5.83
C GLU A 73 -2.54 6.65 -6.60
N TYR A 74 -3.51 6.00 -5.93
CA TYR A 74 -4.81 5.65 -6.53
C TYR A 74 -4.71 4.84 -7.82
N ILE A 75 -3.89 3.81 -7.81
CA ILE A 75 -3.74 2.91 -8.95
C ILE A 75 -4.60 1.66 -8.74
N VAL A 76 -5.36 1.30 -9.77
CA VAL A 76 -6.08 0.03 -9.83
C VAL A 76 -5.55 -0.80 -10.98
N ALA A 77 -4.95 -1.95 -10.67
CA ALA A 77 -4.49 -2.91 -11.65
C ALA A 77 -5.21 -4.25 -11.45
N GLY A 78 -6.16 -4.55 -12.33
CA GLY A 78 -6.99 -5.72 -12.07
C GLY A 78 -7.85 -6.21 -13.21
N SER A 79 -8.60 -7.26 -12.90
CA SER A 79 -9.55 -7.92 -13.81
C SER A 79 -8.89 -8.42 -15.10
N THR A 80 -7.66 -8.94 -15.00
CA THR A 80 -6.88 -9.41 -16.14
C THR A 80 -6.70 -10.92 -16.07
N THR A 81 -6.98 -11.62 -17.15
CA THR A 81 -6.73 -13.07 -17.30
C THR A 81 -5.58 -13.27 -18.28
N TYR A 82 -4.61 -14.10 -17.90
CA TYR A 82 -3.33 -14.16 -18.58
C TYR A 82 -2.77 -15.56 -18.86
N HIS A 83 -1.83 -15.61 -19.82
CA HIS A 83 -1.17 -16.87 -20.17
C HIS A 83 0.33 -16.92 -19.89
N ASN A 84 1.05 -15.82 -19.73
CA ASN A 84 2.50 -15.88 -19.54
C ASN A 84 3.02 -15.07 -18.34
N GLU A 85 2.86 -13.77 -18.24
CA GLU A 85 3.33 -12.97 -17.11
C GLU A 85 2.30 -11.91 -16.71
N LEU A 86 2.13 -11.67 -15.41
CA LEU A 86 1.08 -10.81 -14.90
C LEU A 86 1.60 -9.86 -13.81
N MET A 87 2.68 -9.17 -14.08
CA MET A 87 3.11 -8.11 -13.17
C MET A 87 2.13 -6.94 -13.23
N THR A 88 1.45 -6.66 -12.13
CA THR A 88 0.60 -5.49 -12.02
C THR A 88 1.43 -4.23 -11.79
N MET A 89 2.59 -4.38 -11.18
CA MET A 89 3.60 -3.34 -11.03
C MET A 89 5.00 -3.94 -10.95
N TRP A 90 5.94 -3.33 -11.66
CA TRP A 90 7.37 -3.61 -11.56
C TRP A 90 8.14 -2.31 -11.30
N ALA A 91 8.86 -2.25 -10.18
CA ALA A 91 9.79 -1.15 -9.91
C ALA A 91 11.18 -1.70 -9.60
N PHE A 92 12.21 -1.03 -10.10
CA PHE A 92 13.60 -1.42 -9.86
C PHE A 92 14.54 -0.21 -9.91
N GLU A 93 15.51 -0.23 -9.00
CA GLU A 93 16.52 0.82 -8.85
C GLU A 93 15.90 2.22 -8.76
N CYS A 94 14.92 2.36 -7.87
CA CYS A 94 14.25 3.63 -7.60
C CYS A 94 14.57 4.11 -6.18
N ASP A 95 14.98 5.37 -6.06
CA ASP A 95 15.11 6.04 -4.79
C ASP A 95 13.80 6.73 -4.41
N ASN A 96 13.43 6.67 -3.11
CA ASN A 96 12.22 7.32 -2.58
C ASN A 96 10.94 6.97 -3.37
N LEU A 97 10.65 5.68 -3.50
CA LEU A 97 9.42 5.20 -4.13
C LEU A 97 8.30 5.10 -3.08
N LEU A 98 7.33 5.99 -3.18
CA LEU A 98 6.12 5.96 -2.37
C LEU A 98 4.95 5.38 -3.18
N ILE A 99 4.36 4.31 -2.68
CA ILE A 99 3.17 3.68 -3.24
C ILE A 99 2.06 3.76 -2.19
N ASN A 100 1.00 4.47 -2.52
CA ASN A 100 -0.14 4.69 -1.64
C ASN A 100 -1.45 4.40 -2.37
N ASN A 101 -2.39 3.72 -1.70
CA ASN A 101 -3.69 3.36 -2.29
C ASN A 101 -3.58 2.58 -3.61
N PHE A 102 -2.68 1.59 -3.65
CA PHE A 102 -2.53 0.70 -4.79
C PHE A 102 -3.43 -0.53 -4.63
N ILE A 103 -4.19 -0.86 -5.66
CA ILE A 103 -5.06 -2.04 -5.67
C ILE A 103 -4.63 -2.97 -6.80
N SER A 104 -4.18 -4.17 -6.43
CA SER A 104 -3.93 -5.28 -7.35
C SER A 104 -4.96 -6.38 -7.10
N ALA A 105 -5.95 -6.53 -7.98
CA ALA A 105 -7.06 -7.42 -7.67
C ALA A 105 -7.68 -8.13 -8.88
N ASN A 106 -8.21 -9.35 -8.61
CA ASN A 106 -8.96 -10.15 -9.59
C ASN A 106 -8.13 -10.48 -10.84
N ASN A 107 -6.84 -10.71 -10.67
CA ASN A 107 -5.96 -11.11 -11.74
C ASN A 107 -5.80 -12.62 -11.76
N THR A 108 -5.83 -13.24 -12.94
CA THR A 108 -5.70 -14.69 -13.11
C THR A 108 -4.61 -15.03 -14.11
N LEU A 109 -3.66 -15.82 -13.68
CA LEU A 109 -2.60 -16.38 -14.52
C LEU A 109 -2.89 -17.85 -14.80
N THR A 110 -2.96 -18.24 -16.06
CA THR A 110 -3.45 -19.57 -16.48
C THR A 110 -2.43 -20.47 -17.15
N ASN A 111 -1.17 -20.05 -17.26
CA ASN A 111 -0.12 -20.85 -17.92
C ASN A 111 1.13 -20.98 -17.04
N TRP A 112 1.87 -22.05 -17.22
CA TRP A 112 2.94 -22.57 -16.35
C TRP A 112 4.38 -22.37 -16.88
N GLU A 113 4.61 -21.47 -17.81
CA GLU A 113 5.96 -21.21 -18.35
C GLU A 113 6.50 -19.84 -17.85
N SER A 114 7.19 -19.82 -16.72
CA SER A 114 7.99 -18.69 -16.18
C SER A 114 7.23 -17.39 -15.87
N ASN A 115 6.69 -17.22 -14.61
CA ASN A 115 5.58 -16.27 -14.61
C ASN A 115 5.52 -15.41 -13.36
N ASP A 116 6.01 -14.19 -13.48
CA ASP A 116 5.87 -13.14 -12.49
C ASP A 116 4.39 -12.72 -12.34
N MET A 117 3.92 -12.63 -11.11
CA MET A 117 2.57 -12.18 -10.81
C MET A 117 2.58 -11.10 -9.72
N GLY A 118 1.74 -10.07 -9.89
CA GLY A 118 1.50 -9.08 -8.86
C GLY A 118 2.56 -7.98 -8.78
N LEU A 119 3.04 -7.70 -7.57
CA LEU A 119 3.99 -6.63 -7.29
C LEU A 119 5.41 -7.17 -7.29
N ARG A 120 6.30 -6.55 -8.06
CA ARG A 120 7.72 -6.89 -8.09
C ARG A 120 8.58 -5.65 -7.87
N PHE A 121 9.39 -5.70 -6.83
CA PHE A 121 10.32 -4.63 -6.49
C PHE A 121 11.74 -5.18 -6.40
N GLY A 122 12.64 -4.59 -7.19
CA GLY A 122 14.07 -4.91 -7.18
C GLY A 122 14.90 -3.70 -6.84
N SER A 123 15.72 -3.79 -5.78
CA SER A 123 16.67 -2.73 -5.40
C SER A 123 16.08 -1.33 -5.41
N SER A 124 15.00 -1.12 -4.65
CA SER A 124 14.32 0.17 -4.54
C SER A 124 14.09 0.52 -3.07
N ASP A 125 14.16 1.81 -2.74
CA ASP A 125 13.76 2.36 -1.45
C ASP A 125 12.25 2.57 -1.45
N ILE A 126 11.52 1.72 -0.71
CA ILE A 126 10.08 1.53 -0.90
C ILE A 126 9.30 1.87 0.36
N VAL A 127 8.30 2.71 0.19
CA VAL A 127 7.20 2.87 1.14
C VAL A 127 5.90 2.41 0.48
N LEU A 128 5.33 1.28 0.95
CA LEU A 128 4.07 0.74 0.47
C LEU A 128 2.99 0.90 1.55
N ARG A 129 1.95 1.67 1.28
CA ARG A 129 0.90 1.99 2.27
C ARG A 129 -0.51 1.90 1.72
N ASN A 130 -1.48 1.70 2.63
CA ASN A 130 -2.92 1.79 2.35
C ASN A 130 -3.33 0.99 1.11
N SER A 131 -2.73 -0.17 0.89
CA SER A 131 -2.83 -0.89 -0.37
C SER A 131 -3.52 -2.24 -0.20
N ILE A 132 -4.12 -2.74 -1.29
CA ILE A 132 -4.87 -3.98 -1.30
C ILE A 132 -4.36 -4.90 -2.41
N ILE A 133 -4.03 -6.13 -2.06
CA ILE A 133 -3.68 -7.20 -2.99
C ILE A 133 -4.66 -8.35 -2.76
N ALA A 134 -5.61 -8.54 -3.68
CA ALA A 134 -6.76 -9.39 -3.41
C ALA A 134 -7.23 -10.21 -4.60
N ASN A 135 -7.72 -11.42 -4.33
CA ASN A 135 -8.39 -12.29 -5.31
C ASN A 135 -7.53 -12.57 -6.55
N ASN A 136 -6.22 -12.57 -6.43
CA ASN A 136 -5.34 -12.94 -7.51
C ASN A 136 -5.09 -14.45 -7.49
N SER A 137 -5.07 -15.09 -8.66
CA SER A 137 -4.87 -16.52 -8.76
C SER A 137 -3.87 -16.91 -9.83
N ALA A 138 -2.99 -17.84 -9.48
CA ALA A 138 -2.01 -18.41 -10.39
C ALA A 138 -1.75 -19.87 -10.09
N GLN A 139 -1.24 -20.57 -11.10
CA GLN A 139 -0.66 -21.89 -10.98
C GLN A 139 0.79 -21.80 -11.47
N ASP A 140 1.74 -22.40 -10.73
CA ASP A 140 3.17 -22.41 -11.07
C ASP A 140 3.74 -21.00 -11.36
N ALA A 141 3.53 -20.04 -10.44
CA ALA A 141 3.93 -18.65 -10.63
C ALA A 141 5.03 -18.20 -9.65
N TRP A 142 5.66 -17.09 -9.97
CA TRP A 142 6.46 -16.34 -9.01
C TRP A 142 5.56 -15.72 -7.93
N PRO A 143 6.16 -15.26 -6.80
CA PRO A 143 5.40 -14.60 -5.74
C PRO A 143 4.51 -13.46 -6.25
N PHE A 144 3.30 -13.32 -5.71
CA PHE A 144 2.44 -12.17 -6.01
C PHE A 144 2.88 -10.89 -5.26
N VAL A 145 3.77 -11.01 -4.28
CA VAL A 145 4.59 -9.92 -3.74
C VAL A 145 6.04 -10.39 -3.72
N TYR A 146 6.86 -9.78 -4.55
CA TYR A 146 8.29 -10.07 -4.62
C TYR A 146 9.10 -8.80 -4.42
N ILE A 147 9.86 -8.77 -3.33
CA ILE A 147 10.75 -7.65 -2.98
C ILE A 147 12.16 -8.22 -2.78
N ASN A 148 13.13 -7.68 -3.50
CA ASN A 148 14.50 -8.14 -3.39
C ASN A 148 15.50 -6.98 -3.54
N ILE A 149 16.19 -6.66 -2.46
CA ILE A 149 17.28 -5.68 -2.45
C ILE A 149 18.59 -6.40 -2.69
N TYR A 150 19.25 -6.09 -3.80
CA TYR A 150 20.51 -6.69 -4.24
C TYR A 150 21.74 -5.98 -3.65
N PRO A 151 22.94 -6.62 -3.62
CA PRO A 151 24.19 -5.95 -3.28
C PRO A 151 24.45 -4.72 -4.16
N GLY A 152 24.96 -3.64 -3.54
CA GLY A 152 25.15 -2.34 -4.19
C GLY A 152 24.06 -1.31 -3.85
N PHE A 153 23.02 -1.73 -3.11
CA PHE A 153 21.88 -0.91 -2.69
C PHE A 153 21.64 -1.04 -1.18
N GLU A 154 22.73 -1.01 -0.40
CA GLU A 154 22.72 -1.30 1.04
C GLU A 154 21.92 -0.30 1.88
N ASP A 155 21.74 0.91 1.36
CA ASP A 155 20.98 1.98 2.03
C ASP A 155 19.47 1.93 1.76
N PHE A 156 19.01 1.03 0.89
CA PHE A 156 17.59 0.93 0.53
C PHE A 156 16.78 0.22 1.60
N ASN A 157 15.58 0.74 1.84
CA ASN A 157 14.67 0.28 2.88
C ASN A 157 13.34 -0.23 2.30
N LEU A 158 12.66 -1.05 3.10
CA LEU A 158 11.26 -1.38 2.89
C LEU A 158 10.46 -0.98 4.13
N ASP A 159 9.49 -0.09 3.93
CA ASP A 159 8.46 0.24 4.91
C ASP A 159 7.10 -0.16 4.32
N MET A 160 6.46 -1.16 4.92
CA MET A 160 5.13 -1.62 4.53
C MET A 160 4.16 -1.41 5.69
N SER A 161 3.13 -0.61 5.47
CA SER A 161 2.15 -0.30 6.51
C SER A 161 0.73 -0.21 5.97
N ASN A 162 -0.23 -0.68 6.75
CA ASN A 162 -1.65 -0.64 6.39
C ASN A 162 -1.96 -1.36 5.07
N VAL A 163 -1.34 -2.53 4.84
CA VAL A 163 -1.49 -3.32 3.61
C VAL A 163 -2.33 -4.56 3.88
N LEU A 164 -3.37 -4.75 3.06
CA LEU A 164 -4.29 -5.87 3.10
C LEU A 164 -3.99 -6.85 1.96
N ILE A 165 -3.62 -8.08 2.29
CA ILE A 165 -3.32 -9.15 1.32
C ILE A 165 -4.28 -10.32 1.55
N ILE A 166 -5.27 -10.48 0.69
CA ILE A 166 -6.38 -11.40 0.93
C ILE A 166 -6.78 -12.23 -0.28
N ASN A 167 -7.20 -13.48 -0.03
CA ASN A 167 -7.79 -14.36 -1.03
C ASN A 167 -6.94 -14.62 -2.27
N ASN A 168 -5.66 -14.49 -2.17
CA ASN A 168 -4.79 -14.84 -3.28
C ASN A 168 -4.50 -16.34 -3.26
N THR A 169 -4.44 -16.97 -4.42
CA THR A 169 -4.17 -18.41 -4.55
C THR A 169 -3.00 -18.63 -5.49
N ILE A 170 -1.97 -19.30 -5.00
CA ILE A 170 -0.89 -19.85 -5.83
C ILE A 170 -0.76 -21.33 -5.49
N SER A 171 -1.05 -22.21 -6.45
CA SER A 171 -1.00 -23.65 -6.20
C SER A 171 0.41 -24.20 -6.07
N ASP A 172 1.35 -23.69 -6.85
CA ASP A 172 2.77 -24.01 -6.80
C ASP A 172 3.58 -22.74 -7.06
N CYS A 173 4.54 -22.44 -6.20
CA CYS A 173 5.37 -21.24 -6.35
C CYS A 173 6.75 -21.67 -6.90
N TRP A 174 7.11 -21.15 -8.06
CA TRP A 174 8.36 -21.47 -8.71
C TRP A 174 9.53 -20.75 -8.05
N TRP A 175 10.66 -21.41 -7.90
CA TRP A 175 11.96 -20.95 -7.44
C TRP A 175 12.08 -20.61 -5.93
N VAL A 176 11.13 -19.90 -5.32
CA VAL A 176 11.27 -19.46 -3.91
C VAL A 176 10.26 -20.08 -2.95
N ASP A 177 9.42 -21.00 -3.43
CA ASP A 177 8.42 -21.74 -2.67
C ASP A 177 7.44 -20.91 -1.82
N ASN A 178 7.40 -19.55 -2.01
CA ASN A 178 6.62 -18.67 -1.14
C ASN A 178 5.89 -17.56 -1.92
N PRO A 179 4.57 -17.48 -1.84
CA PRO A 179 3.75 -16.47 -2.53
C PRO A 179 4.05 -15.01 -2.17
N ILE A 180 4.54 -14.77 -0.96
CA ILE A 180 5.02 -13.47 -0.50
C ILE A 180 6.50 -13.63 -0.15
N TYR A 181 7.36 -13.00 -0.92
CA TYR A 181 8.81 -13.08 -0.74
C TYR A 181 9.39 -11.69 -0.58
N MET A 182 10.05 -11.44 0.55
CA MET A 182 10.69 -10.17 0.85
C MET A 182 12.12 -10.43 1.31
N GLN A 183 13.08 -9.79 0.66
CA GLN A 183 14.49 -9.90 0.99
C GLN A 183 15.13 -8.52 1.05
N ASN A 184 15.68 -8.18 2.22
CA ASN A 184 16.66 -7.12 2.38
C ASN A 184 17.78 -7.64 3.29
N ARG A 185 18.96 -7.79 2.73
CA ARG A 185 20.12 -8.34 3.46
C ARG A 185 20.91 -7.26 4.22
N PHE A 186 20.56 -6.00 4.05
CA PHE A 186 21.38 -4.87 4.49
C PHE A 186 20.71 -4.03 5.58
N GLN A 187 19.39 -3.90 5.53
CA GLN A 187 18.61 -3.11 6.49
C GLN A 187 17.39 -3.91 6.97
N PRO A 188 16.99 -3.75 8.24
CA PRO A 188 15.74 -4.33 8.72
C PRO A 188 14.53 -3.75 7.97
N MET A 189 13.69 -4.63 7.43
CA MET A 189 12.42 -4.25 6.83
C MET A 189 11.40 -3.91 7.92
N GLN A 190 10.59 -2.88 7.71
CA GLN A 190 9.52 -2.48 8.60
C GLN A 190 8.17 -2.95 8.06
N ILE A 191 7.43 -3.75 8.82
CA ILE A 191 6.11 -4.26 8.45
C ILE A 191 5.15 -3.98 9.60
N ASN A 192 4.27 -3.01 9.41
CA ASN A 192 3.42 -2.51 10.48
C ASN A 192 1.93 -2.53 10.10
N ASN A 193 1.08 -2.96 11.02
CA ASN A 193 -0.37 -2.93 10.84
C ASN A 193 -0.87 -3.50 9.51
N CYS A 194 -0.37 -4.68 9.14
CA CYS A 194 -0.78 -5.39 7.94
C CYS A 194 -1.73 -6.55 8.29
N THR A 195 -2.58 -6.92 7.32
CA THR A 195 -3.42 -8.12 7.43
C THR A 195 -3.18 -9.00 6.22
N ILE A 196 -2.76 -10.24 6.46
CA ILE A 196 -2.52 -11.28 5.44
C ILE A 196 -3.46 -12.43 5.77
N ALA A 197 -4.56 -12.56 5.03
CA ALA A 197 -5.61 -13.50 5.41
C ALA A 197 -6.25 -14.23 4.23
N ASN A 198 -6.66 -15.46 4.47
CA ASN A 198 -7.35 -16.33 3.50
C ASN A 198 -6.62 -16.53 2.18
N ASN A 199 -5.33 -16.34 2.15
CA ASN A 199 -4.52 -16.72 1.01
C ASN A 199 -4.31 -18.25 1.02
N ASN A 200 -4.16 -18.83 -0.15
CA ASN A 200 -4.05 -20.28 -0.30
C ASN A 200 -2.80 -20.66 -1.08
N THR A 201 -2.00 -21.53 -0.49
CA THR A 201 -0.81 -22.10 -1.11
C THR A 201 -0.51 -23.47 -0.49
N ASN A 202 0.19 -24.32 -1.20
CA ASN A 202 0.69 -25.62 -0.71
C ASN A 202 2.04 -25.52 0.03
N THR A 203 2.63 -24.31 0.11
CA THR A 203 3.93 -24.03 0.73
C THR A 203 3.81 -23.03 1.89
N THR A 204 4.92 -22.50 2.39
CA THR A 204 4.90 -21.36 3.33
C THR A 204 4.44 -20.10 2.62
N LEU A 205 3.48 -19.37 3.19
CA LEU A 205 2.89 -18.21 2.53
C LEU A 205 3.86 -17.05 2.41
N THR A 206 4.51 -16.68 3.52
CA THR A 206 5.39 -15.50 3.58
C THR A 206 6.78 -15.89 4.00
N SER A 207 7.78 -15.52 3.21
CA SER A 207 9.20 -15.58 3.58
C SER A 207 9.83 -14.19 3.63
N VAL A 208 10.53 -13.95 4.73
CA VAL A 208 11.29 -12.71 4.95
C VAL A 208 12.75 -13.10 5.16
N ILE A 209 13.65 -12.57 4.31
CA ILE A 209 15.08 -12.88 4.35
C ILE A 209 15.87 -11.63 4.72
N GLY A 210 16.61 -11.71 5.80
CA GLY A 210 17.36 -10.62 6.40
C GLY A 210 16.73 -10.12 7.70
N GLY A 211 17.04 -8.89 8.11
CA GLY A 211 16.43 -8.27 9.27
C GLY A 211 14.99 -7.86 9.01
N ALA A 212 14.15 -7.94 10.06
CA ALA A 212 12.79 -7.44 9.98
C ALA A 212 12.29 -6.98 11.36
N ASP A 213 11.51 -5.92 11.37
CA ASP A 213 10.71 -5.49 12.50
C ASP A 213 9.24 -5.54 12.09
N ILE A 214 8.54 -6.56 12.58
CA ILE A 214 7.15 -6.85 12.22
C ILE A 214 6.29 -6.57 13.44
N ARG A 215 5.33 -5.63 13.31
CA ARG A 215 4.44 -5.25 14.39
C ARG A 215 2.99 -5.18 13.93
N ASN A 216 2.10 -5.59 14.83
CA ASN A 216 0.65 -5.50 14.63
C ASN A 216 0.17 -6.23 13.36
N LEU A 217 0.84 -7.32 12.99
CA LEU A 217 0.44 -8.15 11.85
C LEU A 217 -0.68 -9.11 12.27
N ILE A 218 -1.71 -9.24 11.45
CA ILE A 218 -2.61 -10.40 11.49
C ILE A 218 -2.25 -11.31 10.32
N SER A 219 -1.82 -12.54 10.62
CA SER A 219 -1.63 -13.59 9.63
C SER A 219 -2.56 -14.77 9.93
N TYR A 220 -3.58 -14.95 9.08
CA TYR A 220 -4.62 -15.96 9.26
C TYR A 220 -5.03 -16.60 7.95
N ASN A 221 -4.36 -17.68 7.58
CA ASN A 221 -4.49 -18.33 6.27
C ASN A 221 -4.75 -19.83 6.39
N PRO A 222 -6.00 -20.24 6.61
CA PRO A 222 -6.36 -21.64 6.82
C PRO A 222 -5.97 -22.59 5.66
N GLY A 223 -5.83 -22.04 4.45
CA GLY A 223 -5.42 -22.78 3.25
C GLY A 223 -3.91 -22.99 3.09
N THR A 224 -3.08 -22.59 4.09
CA THR A 224 -1.62 -22.73 4.00
C THR A 224 -1.06 -23.60 5.13
N PRO A 225 0.00 -24.39 4.88
CA PRO A 225 0.64 -25.16 5.94
C PRO A 225 1.38 -24.30 6.95
N ASN A 226 2.10 -23.25 6.50
CA ASN A 226 2.83 -22.31 7.31
C ASN A 226 2.55 -20.89 6.86
N GLU A 227 2.51 -19.92 7.79
CA GLU A 227 2.14 -18.55 7.48
C GLU A 227 3.34 -17.62 7.31
N LEU A 228 4.34 -17.73 8.17
CA LEU A 228 5.52 -16.87 8.15
C LEU A 228 6.78 -17.70 8.42
N TYR A 229 7.81 -17.48 7.62
CA TYR A 229 9.14 -18.03 7.82
C TYR A 229 10.19 -16.93 7.69
N LEU A 230 10.99 -16.77 8.74
CA LEU A 230 12.05 -15.77 8.78
C LEU A 230 13.39 -16.47 8.52
N MET A 231 13.99 -16.13 7.38
CA MET A 231 15.32 -16.62 7.00
C MET A 231 16.36 -15.56 7.30
N ASN A 232 17.22 -15.85 8.26
CA ASN A 232 18.39 -15.01 8.43
C ASN A 232 19.43 -15.38 7.38
N HIS A 233 19.89 -14.39 6.65
CA HIS A 233 20.99 -14.55 5.71
C HIS A 233 22.30 -14.15 6.39
N ILE A 234 23.20 -15.11 6.55
CA ILE A 234 24.59 -14.80 6.86
C ILE A 234 25.24 -14.43 5.53
N ASP A 235 25.52 -13.15 5.35
CA ASP A 235 26.19 -12.70 4.13
C ASP A 235 27.64 -13.22 4.07
N SER A 236 28.31 -13.00 2.93
CA SER A 236 29.71 -13.38 2.72
C SER A 236 30.70 -12.67 3.66
N ILE A 237 30.23 -11.66 4.41
CA ILE A 237 31.01 -10.88 5.40
C ILE A 237 30.70 -11.33 6.84
N GLY A 238 29.77 -12.28 7.02
CA GLY A 238 29.40 -12.81 8.33
C GLY A 238 28.43 -11.93 9.13
N MET A 239 27.80 -10.95 8.50
CA MET A 239 26.76 -10.13 9.15
C MET A 239 25.43 -10.87 9.21
N SER A 240 24.83 -10.87 10.35
CA SER A 240 23.50 -11.42 10.60
C SER A 240 22.61 -10.32 11.15
N TYR A 241 21.37 -10.27 10.67
CA TYR A 241 20.39 -9.28 11.13
C TYR A 241 19.36 -9.93 12.03
N ASN A 242 19.03 -9.23 13.12
CA ASN A 242 17.96 -9.66 14.01
C ASN A 242 16.60 -9.44 13.35
N ALA A 243 15.70 -10.36 13.57
CA ALA A 243 14.29 -10.20 13.27
C ALA A 243 13.48 -10.11 14.56
N SER A 244 12.54 -9.18 14.62
CA SER A 244 11.59 -9.06 15.71
C SER A 244 10.16 -9.16 15.17
N VAL A 245 9.31 -9.90 15.90
CA VAL A 245 7.88 -9.97 15.64
C VAL A 245 7.16 -9.71 16.94
N SER A 246 6.39 -8.66 17.00
CA SER A 246 5.69 -8.27 18.21
C SER A 246 4.24 -7.88 17.98
N ASN A 247 3.41 -8.06 19.01
CA ASN A 247 2.02 -7.67 19.02
C ASN A 247 1.27 -8.12 17.76
N SER A 248 1.48 -9.35 17.32
CA SER A 248 0.96 -9.91 16.09
C SER A 248 0.16 -11.18 16.33
N LEU A 249 -0.83 -11.46 15.50
CA LEU A 249 -1.63 -12.68 15.59
C LEU A 249 -1.28 -13.64 14.48
N PHE A 250 -1.09 -14.91 14.85
CA PHE A 250 -0.87 -16.03 13.93
C PHE A 250 -1.85 -17.17 14.18
N ARG A 251 -2.39 -17.74 13.13
CA ARG A 251 -3.20 -18.97 13.19
C ARG A 251 -2.39 -20.16 13.68
N THR A 252 -1.13 -20.24 13.29
CA THR A 252 -0.20 -21.28 13.69
C THR A 252 0.43 -21.00 15.04
N GLY A 253 0.79 -22.06 15.77
CA GLY A 253 1.46 -21.93 17.07
C GLY A 253 2.93 -21.53 17.02
N THR A 254 3.50 -21.37 15.82
CA THR A 254 4.92 -21.09 15.62
C THR A 254 5.15 -20.16 14.43
N VAL A 255 6.14 -19.29 14.56
CA VAL A 255 6.78 -18.59 13.46
C VAL A 255 8.06 -19.36 13.14
N GLY A 256 8.21 -19.79 11.88
CA GLY A 256 9.40 -20.52 11.44
C GLY A 256 10.62 -19.59 11.37
N SER A 257 11.82 -20.10 11.70
CA SER A 257 13.07 -19.38 11.52
C SER A 257 14.22 -20.32 11.23
N SER A 258 15.11 -19.90 10.34
CA SER A 258 16.39 -20.63 10.08
C SER A 258 17.44 -20.41 11.17
N LEU A 259 17.35 -19.30 11.92
CA LEU A 259 18.24 -18.95 13.02
C LEU A 259 17.41 -18.44 14.22
N PRO A 260 16.90 -19.38 15.05
CA PRO A 260 16.01 -19.02 16.16
C PRO A 260 16.62 -18.03 17.18
N ASP A 261 17.95 -18.07 17.34
CA ASP A 261 18.66 -17.21 18.30
C ASP A 261 18.66 -15.72 17.90
N LEU A 262 18.35 -15.42 16.64
CA LEU A 262 18.24 -14.04 16.10
C LEU A 262 16.80 -13.58 15.91
N LEU A 263 15.84 -14.42 16.30
CA LEU A 263 14.42 -14.10 16.27
C LEU A 263 13.92 -13.75 17.67
N THR A 264 13.37 -12.56 17.82
CA THR A 264 12.68 -12.13 19.02
C THR A 264 11.16 -12.14 18.80
N LEU A 265 10.43 -12.86 19.63
CA LEU A 265 8.97 -12.90 19.64
C LEU A 265 8.45 -12.27 20.93
N THR A 266 7.64 -11.21 20.83
CA THR A 266 7.13 -10.47 21.99
C THR A 266 5.64 -10.20 21.87
N ASP A 267 4.88 -10.54 22.92
CA ASP A 267 3.45 -10.23 23.04
C ASP A 267 2.58 -10.66 21.83
N ASN A 268 2.97 -11.75 21.17
CA ASN A 268 2.22 -12.29 20.04
C ASN A 268 1.08 -13.22 20.50
N ILE A 269 -0.02 -13.21 19.75
CA ILE A 269 -1.16 -14.11 19.92
C ILE A 269 -0.99 -15.29 18.95
N MET A 270 -0.74 -16.46 19.50
CA MET A 270 -0.48 -17.67 18.72
C MET A 270 -1.67 -18.62 18.75
N SER A 271 -1.89 -19.35 17.65
CA SER A 271 -2.96 -20.36 17.50
C SER A 271 -4.35 -19.78 17.74
N ALA A 272 -4.62 -18.57 17.26
CA ALA A 272 -5.88 -17.88 17.49
C ALA A 272 -6.57 -17.50 16.18
N ASP A 273 -7.89 -17.32 16.27
CA ASP A 273 -8.72 -16.76 15.21
C ASP A 273 -8.88 -15.26 15.46
N PRO A 274 -8.62 -14.42 14.46
CA PRO A 274 -8.80 -12.97 14.58
C PRO A 274 -10.27 -12.55 14.71
N LEU A 275 -11.22 -13.44 14.46
CA LEU A 275 -12.66 -13.21 14.52
C LEU A 275 -13.08 -11.99 13.69
N PHE A 276 -12.79 -12.04 12.40
CA PHE A 276 -13.23 -11.02 11.45
C PHE A 276 -14.76 -10.93 11.38
N LEU A 277 -15.29 -9.78 10.98
CA LEU A 277 -16.75 -9.54 10.87
C LEU A 277 -17.40 -10.44 9.82
N GLY A 278 -16.75 -10.64 8.68
CA GLY A 278 -17.26 -11.48 7.60
C GLY A 278 -17.00 -12.95 7.85
N THR A 279 -17.99 -13.78 7.60
CA THR A 279 -17.74 -15.21 7.43
C THR A 279 -17.11 -15.43 6.06
N VAL A 280 -15.94 -16.07 6.06
CA VAL A 280 -15.30 -16.46 4.81
C VAL A 280 -16.14 -17.55 4.14
N ASP A 281 -17.03 -17.15 3.25
CA ASP A 281 -17.69 -18.10 2.37
C ASP A 281 -16.86 -18.27 1.10
N THR A 282 -15.93 -19.19 1.16
CA THR A 282 -15.08 -19.56 0.01
C THR A 282 -15.87 -20.05 -1.21
N SER A 283 -17.16 -20.41 -1.03
CA SER A 283 -18.03 -20.86 -2.12
C SER A 283 -18.54 -19.70 -3.00
N LEU A 284 -18.55 -18.48 -2.48
CA LEU A 284 -19.02 -17.30 -3.21
C LEU A 284 -17.90 -16.60 -4.00
N GLY A 285 -16.64 -17.00 -3.85
CA GLY A 285 -15.51 -16.55 -4.65
C GLY A 285 -15.12 -15.08 -4.48
N ILE A 286 -15.79 -14.31 -3.60
CA ILE A 286 -15.55 -12.89 -3.41
C ILE A 286 -15.53 -12.60 -1.92
N ASN A 287 -14.34 -12.44 -1.37
CA ASN A 287 -14.16 -11.88 -0.04
C ASN A 287 -13.87 -10.38 -0.18
N GLN A 288 -14.61 -9.59 0.54
CA GLN A 288 -14.54 -8.13 0.50
C GLN A 288 -13.53 -7.63 1.53
N PRO A 289 -12.79 -6.57 1.30
CA PRO A 289 -11.89 -5.97 2.29
C PRO A 289 -12.57 -5.73 3.65
N GLU A 290 -13.81 -5.30 3.65
CA GLU A 290 -14.60 -4.99 4.84
C GLU A 290 -14.89 -6.22 5.72
N TYR A 291 -14.85 -7.42 5.16
CA TYR A 291 -15.03 -8.66 5.93
C TYR A 291 -13.87 -8.91 6.90
N TYR A 292 -12.73 -8.28 6.66
CA TYR A 292 -11.54 -8.39 7.50
C TYR A 292 -11.47 -7.34 8.61
N GLN A 293 -12.52 -6.54 8.79
CA GLN A 293 -12.69 -5.74 10.00
C GLN A 293 -12.90 -6.66 11.21
N LEU A 294 -12.47 -6.19 12.39
CA LEU A 294 -12.54 -6.97 13.62
C LEU A 294 -13.97 -7.01 14.18
N SER A 295 -14.39 -8.18 14.63
CA SER A 295 -15.64 -8.29 15.41
C SER A 295 -15.42 -7.88 16.87
N ALA A 296 -16.46 -7.59 17.61
CA ALA A 296 -16.42 -7.19 19.02
C ALA A 296 -15.73 -8.20 19.98
N LEU A 297 -15.52 -9.42 19.53
CA LEU A 297 -14.87 -10.47 20.33
C LEU A 297 -13.45 -10.78 19.85
N SER A 298 -12.93 -10.00 18.88
CA SER A 298 -11.60 -10.22 18.33
C SER A 298 -10.51 -10.04 19.40
N PRO A 299 -9.57 -10.99 19.51
CA PRO A 299 -8.43 -10.85 20.38
C PRO A 299 -7.42 -9.79 19.88
N CYS A 300 -7.59 -9.27 18.67
CA CYS A 300 -6.73 -8.25 18.07
C CYS A 300 -7.04 -6.84 18.56
N ILE A 301 -8.23 -6.64 19.18
CA ILE A 301 -8.65 -5.33 19.68
C ILE A 301 -7.75 -4.87 20.82
N ASP A 302 -7.30 -3.61 20.78
CA ASP A 302 -6.45 -2.96 21.77
C ASP A 302 -5.19 -3.82 22.15
N SER A 303 -4.73 -4.65 21.20
CA SER A 303 -3.64 -5.65 21.44
C SER A 303 -2.39 -5.38 20.61
N GLY A 304 -2.38 -4.34 19.79
CA GLY A 304 -1.20 -3.89 19.04
C GLY A 304 -0.12 -3.32 19.96
N THR A 305 0.95 -2.83 19.37
CA THR A 305 2.07 -2.27 20.16
C THR A 305 1.61 -1.05 20.97
N PRO A 306 2.02 -0.94 22.25
CA PRO A 306 1.71 0.25 23.04
C PRO A 306 2.51 1.49 22.61
N GLU A 307 3.64 1.28 21.93
CA GLU A 307 4.53 2.34 21.47
C GLU A 307 4.39 2.50 19.94
N THR A 308 3.71 3.53 19.53
CA THR A 308 3.45 3.82 18.10
C THR A 308 4.37 4.92 17.54
N GLU A 309 5.11 5.61 18.37
CA GLU A 309 6.11 6.59 17.94
C GLU A 309 7.19 5.92 17.08
N GLY A 310 7.47 6.48 15.92
CA GLY A 310 8.47 5.95 14.99
C GLY A 310 7.98 4.83 14.06
N LEU A 311 6.75 4.35 14.18
CA LEU A 311 6.19 3.34 13.28
C LEU A 311 5.80 3.89 11.90
N ASN A 312 5.85 5.20 11.73
CA ASN A 312 5.51 5.84 10.45
C ASN A 312 4.09 5.49 9.95
N LEU A 313 3.17 5.23 10.86
CA LEU A 313 1.80 4.83 10.54
C LEU A 313 0.97 5.99 10.03
N PRO A 314 0.08 5.75 9.05
CA PRO A 314 -0.96 6.72 8.73
C PRO A 314 -1.85 6.96 9.97
N PRO A 315 -2.39 8.18 10.14
CA PRO A 315 -3.28 8.50 11.26
C PRO A 315 -4.63 7.76 11.16
N MET A 316 -4.90 7.14 10.02
CA MET A 316 -6.11 6.40 9.74
C MET A 316 -5.83 4.93 9.48
N ASP A 317 -6.83 4.12 9.78
CA ASP A 317 -6.90 2.74 9.35
C ASP A 317 -7.26 2.62 7.86
N LEU A 318 -7.35 1.41 7.33
CA LEU A 318 -7.69 1.21 5.91
C LEU A 318 -9.13 1.59 5.57
N ALA A 319 -10.03 1.75 6.54
CA ALA A 319 -11.39 2.22 6.37
C ALA A 319 -11.53 3.74 6.52
N GLY A 320 -10.47 4.46 6.89
CA GLY A 320 -10.49 5.90 7.09
C GLY A 320 -10.93 6.33 8.50
N ASN A 321 -10.86 5.43 9.48
CA ASN A 321 -11.13 5.74 10.88
C ASN A 321 -9.84 6.09 11.61
N TYR A 322 -9.94 6.70 12.81
CA TYR A 322 -8.74 6.91 13.64
C TYR A 322 -7.94 5.63 13.80
N ARG A 323 -6.61 5.70 13.56
CA ARG A 323 -5.71 4.55 13.70
C ARG A 323 -5.58 4.04 15.14
N ILE A 324 -5.89 4.86 16.11
CA ILE A 324 -5.85 4.50 17.54
C ILE A 324 -7.17 4.90 18.18
N ALA A 325 -7.97 3.91 18.54
CA ALA A 325 -9.12 4.07 19.42
C ALA A 325 -8.75 3.58 20.83
N ASN A 326 -9.48 4.01 21.83
CA ASN A 326 -9.35 3.51 23.22
C ASN A 326 -7.92 3.59 23.83
N GLY A 327 -7.01 4.32 23.20
CA GLY A 327 -5.65 4.56 23.70
C GLY A 327 -4.61 3.48 23.36
N ARG A 328 -4.99 2.44 22.61
CA ARG A 328 -4.05 1.43 22.10
C ARG A 328 -4.49 0.98 20.71
N ILE A 329 -3.52 0.81 19.82
CA ILE A 329 -3.74 0.38 18.44
C ILE A 329 -4.20 -1.07 18.38
N ASP A 330 -5.07 -1.39 17.43
CA ASP A 330 -5.42 -2.75 17.09
C ASP A 330 -4.34 -3.42 16.22
N MET A 331 -4.32 -4.75 16.24
CA MET A 331 -3.54 -5.49 15.25
C MET A 331 -4.25 -5.45 13.88
N GLY A 332 -3.47 -5.42 12.79
CA GLY A 332 -3.98 -5.44 11.43
C GLY A 332 -4.30 -4.06 10.86
N VAL A 333 -4.99 -4.07 9.71
CA VAL A 333 -5.26 -2.86 8.90
C VAL A 333 -6.46 -2.04 9.37
N TYR A 334 -7.31 -2.59 10.23
CA TYR A 334 -8.54 -1.95 10.71
C TYR A 334 -8.52 -1.73 12.21
N GLU A 335 -9.14 -0.65 12.64
CA GLU A 335 -9.35 -0.30 14.05
C GLU A 335 -10.81 -0.54 14.43
N TYR A 336 -11.06 -1.33 15.48
CA TYR A 336 -12.40 -1.68 15.92
C TYR A 336 -13.12 -0.51 16.58
N ALA A 337 -14.39 -0.32 16.23
CA ALA A 337 -15.25 0.71 16.78
C ALA A 337 -14.66 2.13 16.79
N SER A 338 -13.68 2.38 15.92
CA SER A 338 -13.09 3.69 15.75
C SER A 338 -14.01 4.59 14.95
N GLU A 339 -14.05 5.85 15.35
CA GLU A 339 -14.79 6.89 14.61
C GLU A 339 -14.01 7.32 13.37
N PRO A 340 -14.68 7.82 12.34
CA PRO A 340 -14.02 8.41 11.20
C PRO A 340 -13.02 9.46 11.63
N TRP A 341 -11.81 9.34 11.09
CA TRP A 341 -10.72 10.21 11.48
C TRP A 341 -11.00 11.67 11.16
N VAL A 342 -10.72 12.54 12.12
CA VAL A 342 -11.07 13.97 12.08
C VAL A 342 -9.88 14.77 12.59
N SER A 343 -9.29 15.62 11.76
CA SER A 343 -8.11 16.38 12.15
C SER A 343 -8.44 17.73 12.81
N THR A 344 -8.25 17.86 14.11
CA THR A 344 -7.79 19.10 14.72
C THR A 344 -7.23 18.84 16.12
N ASP A 345 -6.01 19.29 16.36
CA ASP A 345 -5.41 19.38 17.70
C ASP A 345 -5.49 20.80 18.30
N ASP A 346 -6.36 21.67 17.77
CA ASP A 346 -6.50 23.02 18.29
C ASP A 346 -7.83 23.16 19.06
N PRO A 347 -7.81 23.12 20.40
CA PRO A 347 -9.02 23.23 21.22
C PRO A 347 -9.69 24.61 21.17
N GLU A 348 -9.06 25.63 20.57
CA GLU A 348 -9.61 26.98 20.42
C GLU A 348 -10.37 27.19 19.12
N VAL A 349 -10.29 26.23 18.16
CA VAL A 349 -11.10 26.27 16.94
C VAL A 349 -12.43 25.55 17.21
N PRO A 350 -13.59 26.19 17.02
CA PRO A 350 -14.87 25.49 17.10
C PRO A 350 -14.82 24.26 16.21
N PRO A 351 -15.30 23.09 16.68
CA PRO A 351 -15.31 21.90 15.84
C PRO A 351 -16.02 22.24 14.52
N PRO A 352 -15.44 21.85 13.37
CA PRO A 352 -16.13 22.00 12.09
C PRO A 352 -17.51 21.31 12.19
N PRO A 353 -18.49 21.75 11.39
CA PRO A 353 -19.78 21.10 11.34
C PRO A 353 -19.57 19.58 11.17
N GLU A 354 -20.34 18.79 11.92
CA GLU A 354 -20.19 17.33 11.96
C GLU A 354 -19.93 16.75 10.58
N GLY A 355 -18.80 16.07 10.40
CA GLY A 355 -18.56 15.16 9.30
C GLY A 355 -17.58 15.54 8.19
N PHE A 356 -16.80 16.64 8.28
CA PHE A 356 -15.76 16.92 7.27
C PHE A 356 -14.50 17.57 7.84
N ARG A 357 -13.38 16.85 7.78
CA ARG A 357 -12.07 17.32 8.22
C ARG A 357 -10.98 16.78 7.31
N ILE A 358 -9.82 17.45 7.22
CA ILE A 358 -8.65 17.04 6.45
C ILE A 358 -7.42 16.92 7.33
N SER A 359 -6.66 15.86 7.17
CA SER A 359 -5.35 15.64 7.78
C SER A 359 -4.20 15.92 6.85
N ALA A 360 -3.03 16.12 7.44
CA ALA A 360 -1.79 16.26 6.72
C ALA A 360 -0.64 15.63 7.53
N TYR A 361 0.05 14.65 6.94
CA TYR A 361 1.20 14.01 7.59
C TYR A 361 2.23 13.51 6.55
N PRO A 362 3.53 13.42 6.88
CA PRO A 362 4.14 14.00 8.07
C PRO A 362 3.99 15.52 8.10
N ASN A 363 3.82 16.07 9.30
CA ASN A 363 3.80 17.50 9.53
C ASN A 363 4.67 17.80 10.76
N PRO A 364 5.81 18.51 10.63
CA PRO A 364 6.26 19.20 9.42
C PRO A 364 6.73 18.28 8.28
N LEU A 365 6.59 18.78 7.04
CA LEU A 365 7.26 18.20 5.89
C LEU A 365 8.73 18.60 5.93
N LEU A 366 9.59 17.65 6.19
CA LEU A 366 11.03 17.85 6.03
C LEU A 366 11.36 17.68 4.54
N ASN A 367 11.63 18.77 3.87
CA ASN A 367 12.04 18.74 2.46
C ASN A 367 13.53 18.35 2.37
N THR A 368 13.82 17.16 2.85
CA THR A 368 15.08 16.48 2.61
C THR A 368 14.86 15.52 1.44
N SER A 369 15.92 15.12 0.77
CA SER A 369 15.88 14.14 -0.34
C SER A 369 15.26 12.77 0.00
N ARG A 370 14.72 12.59 1.22
CA ARG A 370 14.13 11.34 1.73
C ARG A 370 12.63 11.42 2.04
N THR A 371 11.96 12.55 1.87
CA THR A 371 10.52 12.68 2.14
C THR A 371 9.76 12.93 0.86
N ALA A 372 9.03 11.92 0.40
CA ALA A 372 8.27 11.97 -0.85
C ALA A 372 7.09 12.96 -0.85
N GLY A 373 6.64 13.46 0.31
CA GLY A 373 5.55 14.43 0.39
C GLY A 373 4.73 14.34 1.68
N VAL A 374 3.64 15.07 1.70
CA VAL A 374 2.64 15.10 2.78
C VAL A 374 1.38 14.41 2.30
N PHE A 375 0.91 13.41 3.02
CA PHE A 375 -0.41 12.85 2.80
C PHE A 375 -1.48 13.86 3.22
N LEU A 376 -2.47 14.04 2.38
CA LEU A 376 -3.66 14.86 2.62
C LEU A 376 -4.87 13.95 2.54
N GLU A 377 -5.50 13.69 3.66
CA GLU A 377 -6.53 12.67 3.77
C GLU A 377 -7.78 13.17 4.47
N PHE A 378 -8.96 12.71 4.03
CA PHE A 378 -10.23 13.05 4.65
C PHE A 378 -11.35 12.06 4.28
N THR A 379 -12.38 12.04 5.12
CA THR A 379 -13.60 11.25 4.88
C THR A 379 -14.79 12.18 4.73
N LEU A 380 -15.66 11.87 3.77
CA LEU A 380 -16.94 12.55 3.58
C LEU A 380 -18.07 11.61 3.99
N PRO A 381 -19.09 12.10 4.70
CA PRO A 381 -20.24 11.28 5.14
C PRO A 381 -21.07 10.75 3.98
N LYS A 382 -20.95 11.37 2.81
CA LYS A 382 -21.64 10.98 1.57
C LYS A 382 -20.77 11.30 0.36
N LYS A 383 -20.97 10.56 -0.71
CA LYS A 383 -20.37 10.86 -2.02
C LYS A 383 -20.80 12.27 -2.46
N PRO A 384 -19.84 13.17 -2.76
CA PRO A 384 -20.15 14.51 -3.24
C PRO A 384 -20.64 14.47 -4.69
N GLU A 385 -21.45 15.45 -5.08
CA GLU A 385 -21.95 15.60 -6.45
C GLU A 385 -20.83 16.08 -7.40
N VAL A 386 -19.89 16.85 -6.86
CA VAL A 386 -18.69 17.34 -7.56
C VAL A 386 -17.46 16.79 -6.86
N PRO A 387 -16.47 16.27 -7.61
CA PRO A 387 -15.22 15.77 -7.03
C PRO A 387 -14.59 16.80 -6.09
N PRO A 388 -14.06 16.37 -4.91
CA PRO A 388 -13.41 17.28 -3.98
C PRO A 388 -12.18 17.96 -4.59
N VAL A 389 -11.89 19.16 -4.13
CA VAL A 389 -10.71 19.93 -4.51
C VAL A 389 -9.93 20.29 -3.27
N ILE A 390 -8.63 20.09 -3.29
CA ILE A 390 -7.71 20.62 -2.27
C ILE A 390 -7.04 21.86 -2.82
N GLU A 391 -7.13 22.98 -2.10
CA GLU A 391 -6.44 24.22 -2.39
C GLU A 391 -5.42 24.50 -1.28
N ILE A 392 -4.20 24.86 -1.65
CA ILE A 392 -3.11 25.15 -0.73
C ILE A 392 -2.73 26.62 -0.85
N PHE A 393 -2.63 27.29 0.30
CA PHE A 393 -2.37 28.72 0.39
C PHE A 393 -1.13 28.98 1.25
N ASN A 394 -0.36 29.98 0.91
CA ASN A 394 0.64 30.52 1.82
C ASN A 394 -0.02 31.38 2.91
N ILE A 395 0.74 31.80 3.92
CA ILE A 395 0.25 32.65 5.04
C ILE A 395 -0.26 34.03 4.60
N ARG A 396 0.00 34.44 3.37
CA ARG A 396 -0.52 35.72 2.78
C ARG A 396 -1.87 35.53 2.10
N GLY A 397 -2.42 34.28 2.14
CA GLY A 397 -3.68 33.93 1.48
C GLY A 397 -3.55 33.74 -0.05
N GLN A 398 -2.35 33.71 -0.59
CA GLN A 398 -2.14 33.44 -2.01
C GLN A 398 -2.21 31.92 -2.25
N LYS A 399 -3.03 31.50 -3.18
CA LYS A 399 -3.14 30.09 -3.58
C LYS A 399 -1.88 29.67 -4.33
N VAL A 400 -1.24 28.59 -3.90
CA VAL A 400 0.01 28.08 -4.45
C VAL A 400 -0.17 26.76 -5.17
N LYS A 401 -1.18 25.94 -4.78
CA LYS A 401 -1.46 24.65 -5.39
C LYS A 401 -2.95 24.34 -5.42
N THR A 402 -3.39 23.65 -6.45
CA THR A 402 -4.74 23.08 -6.56
C THR A 402 -4.64 21.62 -6.96
N ILE A 403 -5.21 20.72 -6.14
CA ILE A 403 -5.28 19.28 -6.40
C ILE A 403 -6.74 18.90 -6.55
N ARG A 404 -7.11 18.24 -7.65
CA ARG A 404 -8.48 17.76 -7.90
C ARG A 404 -8.53 16.26 -7.71
N LEU A 405 -9.42 15.79 -6.83
CA LEU A 405 -9.58 14.39 -6.50
C LEU A 405 -10.73 13.82 -7.33
N THR A 406 -10.44 12.88 -8.19
CA THR A 406 -11.43 12.34 -9.14
C THR A 406 -12.29 11.24 -8.54
N GLU A 407 -11.79 10.47 -7.61
CA GLU A 407 -12.49 9.34 -7.00
C GLU A 407 -12.11 9.17 -5.52
N SER A 408 -13.02 8.60 -4.71
CA SER A 408 -12.70 8.16 -3.37
C SER A 408 -11.98 6.80 -3.40
N TYR A 409 -11.25 6.47 -2.35
CA TYR A 409 -10.64 5.16 -2.18
C TYR A 409 -11.70 4.04 -2.20
N ASN A 410 -12.84 4.25 -1.57
CA ASN A 410 -13.96 3.32 -1.58
C ASN A 410 -14.49 3.06 -3.00
N SER A 411 -14.56 4.09 -3.84
CA SER A 411 -14.93 3.93 -5.26
C SER A 411 -13.90 3.10 -6.03
N LEU A 412 -12.62 3.26 -5.73
CA LEU A 412 -11.56 2.45 -6.35
C LEU A 412 -11.67 0.98 -5.94
N VAL A 413 -11.87 0.71 -4.65
CA VAL A 413 -12.07 -0.65 -4.12
C VAL A 413 -13.29 -1.31 -4.78
N SER A 414 -14.40 -0.60 -4.86
CA SER A 414 -15.63 -1.07 -5.52
C SER A 414 -15.40 -1.38 -7.01
N ARG A 415 -14.69 -0.51 -7.73
CA ARG A 415 -14.35 -0.71 -9.17
C ARG A 415 -13.40 -1.89 -9.38
N ALA A 416 -12.60 -2.24 -8.41
CA ALA A 416 -11.78 -3.45 -8.44
C ALA A 416 -12.58 -4.74 -8.19
N GLY A 417 -13.90 -4.62 -7.95
CA GLY A 417 -14.77 -5.76 -7.65
C GLY A 417 -14.58 -6.33 -6.26
N LEU A 418 -14.04 -5.53 -5.34
CA LEU A 418 -13.72 -5.93 -3.98
C LEU A 418 -14.80 -5.49 -2.96
N SER A 419 -15.77 -4.67 -3.36
CA SER A 419 -16.87 -4.27 -2.49
C SER A 419 -18.22 -4.51 -3.13
N HIS A 420 -19.17 -4.98 -2.35
CA HIS A 420 -20.59 -5.06 -2.66
C HIS A 420 -21.41 -4.54 -1.48
N ASP A 421 -22.21 -3.52 -1.73
CA ASP A 421 -23.32 -3.04 -0.87
C ASP A 421 -23.07 -2.96 0.65
N VAL A 422 -21.83 -2.74 1.09
CA VAL A 422 -21.58 -2.43 2.49
C VAL A 422 -22.01 -1.00 2.74
N LYS A 423 -22.85 -0.81 3.74
CA LYS A 423 -23.24 0.51 4.25
C LYS A 423 -22.03 1.14 4.95
N GLN A 424 -21.05 1.56 4.17
CA GLN A 424 -19.98 2.41 4.72
C GLN A 424 -20.54 3.78 5.04
N SER A 425 -20.17 4.30 6.18
CA SER A 425 -20.60 5.60 6.69
C SER A 425 -19.92 6.79 6.01
N GLY A 426 -19.17 6.60 4.91
CA GLY A 426 -18.52 7.72 4.23
C GLY A 426 -17.64 7.34 3.04
N GLU A 427 -17.18 8.35 2.31
CA GLU A 427 -16.23 8.26 1.18
C GLU A 427 -14.86 8.77 1.61
N PHE A 428 -13.85 7.93 1.57
CA PHE A 428 -12.48 8.27 1.95
C PHE A 428 -11.69 8.77 0.75
N TYR A 429 -10.97 9.88 0.93
CA TYR A 429 -10.09 10.50 -0.06
C TYR A 429 -8.69 10.67 0.53
N SER A 430 -7.66 10.37 -0.25
CA SER A 430 -6.27 10.60 0.08
C SER A 430 -5.51 11.09 -1.15
N THR A 431 -4.51 11.92 -0.97
CA THR A 431 -3.56 12.37 -1.99
C THR A 431 -2.24 12.75 -1.36
N VAL A 432 -1.19 12.88 -2.14
CA VAL A 432 0.12 13.34 -1.65
C VAL A 432 0.46 14.70 -2.26
N TRP A 433 0.94 15.61 -1.41
CA TRP A 433 1.49 16.87 -1.86
C TRP A 433 3.00 16.92 -1.61
N ASN A 434 3.78 17.10 -2.63
CA ASN A 434 5.25 17.11 -2.61
C ASN A 434 5.88 18.45 -2.20
N GLY A 435 5.10 19.41 -1.69
CA GLY A 435 5.60 20.73 -1.29
C GLY A 435 5.92 21.67 -2.45
N ARG A 436 5.34 21.43 -3.64
CA ARG A 436 5.53 22.26 -4.85
C ARG A 436 4.25 23.01 -5.23
N ASP A 437 4.41 24.12 -5.94
CA ASP A 437 3.31 24.92 -6.48
C ASP A 437 2.68 24.32 -7.76
N ASP A 438 1.71 25.03 -8.37
CA ASP A 438 1.08 24.61 -9.61
C ASP A 438 2.04 24.60 -10.82
N ASP A 439 3.12 25.37 -10.76
CA ASP A 439 4.20 25.39 -11.77
C ASP A 439 5.31 24.37 -11.44
N ASN A 440 5.06 23.47 -10.50
CA ASN A 440 5.99 22.44 -10.01
C ASN A 440 7.29 22.99 -9.39
N ARG A 441 7.30 24.22 -8.89
CA ARG A 441 8.44 24.83 -8.23
C ARG A 441 8.41 24.53 -6.74
N PRO A 442 9.54 24.15 -6.11
CA PRO A 442 9.58 23.87 -4.68
C PRO A 442 9.26 25.13 -3.87
N LEU A 443 8.33 24.98 -2.95
CA LEU A 443 7.93 26.06 -2.06
C LEU A 443 8.98 26.34 -0.97
N ALA A 444 9.00 27.56 -0.44
CA ALA A 444 9.91 27.96 0.62
C ALA A 444 9.52 27.30 1.96
N SER A 445 10.49 27.22 2.90
CA SER A 445 10.17 26.88 4.29
C SER A 445 9.15 27.84 4.85
N GLY A 446 8.16 27.34 5.57
CA GLY A 446 7.08 28.14 6.13
C GLY A 446 5.80 27.35 6.35
N THR A 447 4.79 28.00 6.88
CA THR A 447 3.46 27.41 7.11
C THR A 447 2.55 27.65 5.91
N TYR A 448 1.82 26.60 5.53
CA TYR A 448 0.83 26.60 4.46
C TYR A 448 -0.52 26.15 5.01
N ILE A 449 -1.60 26.71 4.48
CA ILE A 449 -2.97 26.35 4.82
C ILE A 449 -3.50 25.47 3.69
N VAL A 450 -3.89 24.27 4.03
CA VAL A 450 -4.53 23.31 3.12
C VAL A 450 -6.02 23.34 3.35
N LYS A 451 -6.80 23.49 2.28
CA LYS A 451 -8.26 23.55 2.32
C LYS A 451 -8.85 22.52 1.37
N ALA A 452 -9.53 21.52 1.92
CA ALA A 452 -10.37 20.63 1.13
C ALA A 452 -11.77 21.21 0.96
N ILE A 453 -12.30 21.16 -0.25
CA ILE A 453 -13.55 21.81 -0.64
C ILE A 453 -14.41 20.80 -1.41
N THR A 454 -15.67 20.71 -1.03
CA THR A 454 -16.72 19.99 -1.77
C THR A 454 -17.85 20.97 -2.16
N ASP A 455 -18.86 20.46 -2.82
CA ASP A 455 -20.09 21.22 -3.15
C ASP A 455 -20.82 21.79 -1.92
N ARG A 456 -20.64 21.20 -0.73
CA ARG A 456 -21.41 21.55 0.49
C ARG A 456 -20.55 21.87 1.70
N MET A 457 -19.29 21.49 1.73
CA MET A 457 -18.44 21.56 2.92
C MET A 457 -17.03 22.00 2.57
N ALA A 458 -16.34 22.56 3.55
CA ALA A 458 -14.91 22.84 3.46
C ALA A 458 -14.25 22.57 4.81
N ALA A 459 -13.05 21.98 4.76
CA ALA A 459 -12.20 21.74 5.92
C ALA A 459 -10.80 22.29 5.68
N THR A 460 -10.10 22.65 6.74
CA THR A 460 -8.75 23.20 6.64
C THR A 460 -7.79 22.55 7.63
N THR A 461 -6.54 22.42 7.22
CA THR A 461 -5.44 22.05 8.11
C THR A 461 -4.21 22.89 7.79
N LYS A 462 -3.16 22.80 8.62
CA LYS A 462 -1.90 23.53 8.42
C LYS A 462 -0.77 22.53 8.17
N ILE A 463 0.14 22.91 7.29
CA ILE A 463 1.38 22.16 7.03
C ILE A 463 2.55 23.11 7.20
N THR A 464 3.60 22.65 7.85
CA THR A 464 4.87 23.37 7.93
C THR A 464 5.90 22.68 7.04
N ILE A 465 6.49 23.41 6.10
CA ILE A 465 7.63 22.95 5.30
C ILE A 465 8.92 23.41 5.96
N ILE A 466 9.85 22.49 6.17
CA ILE A 466 11.19 22.76 6.69
C ILE A 466 12.20 22.24 5.65
N LYS A 467 13.11 23.11 5.19
CA LYS A 467 14.20 22.76 4.26
C LYS A 467 15.49 22.51 5.01
#